data_bb70d314c4426a5edc2ad4ff5846fd1b
#
_entry.id   bb70d314c4426a5edc2ad4ff5846fd1b
#
_cell.length_a   1.000
_cell.length_b   1.000
_cell.length_c   1.000
_cell.angle_alpha   90.00
_cell.angle_beta   90.00
_cell.angle_gamma   90.00
#
_symmetry.space_group_name_H-M   'P 1'
#
loop_
_entity.id
_entity.type
_entity.pdbx_description
1 polymer ?
#
loop_
_entity_poly.entity_id
_entity_poly.type
_entity_poly.pdbx_seq_one_letter_code
_entity_poly.pdbx_strand_id
1 'polypeptide(L)'
;EWLLVLDADAQLKKDALIRLFSFVEEGSWSAVQLRKSVTNVNNNFLTSCQSMEMAYDAIFQYGRLSVAGVCELRGNGELIKKDILLECGSFNEDTVTDDLDLSLRLLLSKSRIGILWDPPVMEEAVENLTALFSQRQRWAEGGLQRFFDYGDQLLTTKIDNLQKFDLTFFFILQYGLPIISMLDLILSIALVESPIYWPVSLTAFTLSGIALFYGASCKREGPVSENRNLLKILLSLVYLSHWFLVIPWVAMKMSIFPKKILWKKTLHTGV
;
A
#
# COMPACT_ATOMS: atom_id res chain seq x y z
N GLU A 1 20.25 -14.43 10.39
CA GLU A 1 19.62 -13.55 11.38
C GLU A 1 18.52 -12.71 10.68
N TRP A 2 17.39 -12.46 11.39
CA TRP A 2 16.23 -11.74 10.87
C TRP A 2 15.89 -10.56 11.77
N LEU A 3 15.36 -9.50 11.16
CA LEU A 3 14.84 -8.29 11.80
C LEU A 3 13.33 -8.26 11.62
N LEU A 4 12.56 -8.14 12.71
CA LEU A 4 11.14 -7.89 12.66
C LEU A 4 10.87 -6.44 13.02
N VAL A 5 10.29 -5.69 12.09
CA VAL A 5 9.90 -4.28 12.26
C VAL A 5 8.43 -4.22 12.66
N LEU A 6 8.16 -3.55 13.76
CA LEU A 6 6.82 -3.37 14.30
C LEU A 6 6.61 -1.92 14.72
N ASP A 7 5.45 -1.37 14.42
CA ASP A 7 5.01 -0.09 14.97
C ASP A 7 4.74 -0.20 16.48
N ALA A 8 4.77 0.92 17.19
CA ALA A 8 4.60 0.95 18.64
C ALA A 8 3.21 0.46 19.11
N ASP A 9 2.20 0.53 18.27
CA ASP A 9 0.83 0.05 18.49
C ASP A 9 0.56 -1.33 17.89
N ALA A 10 1.59 -1.96 17.29
CA ALA A 10 1.45 -3.27 16.67
C ALA A 10 1.12 -4.36 17.68
N GLN A 11 0.18 -5.22 17.32
CA GLN A 11 -0.21 -6.38 18.10
C GLN A 11 -0.05 -7.65 17.25
N LEU A 12 0.57 -8.67 17.83
CA LEU A 12 0.76 -9.97 17.22
C LEU A 12 0.04 -11.06 18.03
N LYS A 13 -0.45 -12.11 17.37
CA LYS A 13 -0.90 -13.33 18.04
C LYS A 13 0.29 -14.07 18.66
N LYS A 14 0.03 -14.85 19.72
CA LYS A 14 1.07 -15.61 20.46
C LYS A 14 1.85 -16.58 19.57
N ASP A 15 1.22 -17.14 18.55
CA ASP A 15 1.81 -18.09 17.60
C ASP A 15 2.38 -17.43 16.34
N ALA A 16 2.29 -16.10 16.22
CA ALA A 16 2.65 -15.37 15.00
C ALA A 16 4.11 -15.61 14.58
N LEU A 17 5.05 -15.55 15.50
CA LEU A 17 6.47 -15.78 15.19
C LEU A 17 6.73 -17.21 14.71
N ILE A 18 6.11 -18.21 15.31
CA ILE A 18 6.27 -19.62 14.91
C ILE A 18 5.79 -19.79 13.47
N ARG A 19 4.60 -19.29 13.15
CA ARG A 19 4.02 -19.39 11.80
C ARG A 19 4.80 -18.58 10.77
N LEU A 20 5.30 -17.42 11.17
CA LEU A 20 6.14 -16.57 10.32
C LEU A 20 7.45 -17.26 9.95
N PHE A 21 8.14 -17.86 10.92
CA PHE A 21 9.37 -18.58 10.65
C PHE A 21 9.15 -19.88 9.86
N SER A 22 8.05 -20.62 10.10
CA SER A 22 7.68 -21.77 9.26
C SER A 22 7.47 -21.33 7.80
N PHE A 23 6.78 -20.22 7.57
CA PHE A 23 6.57 -19.66 6.21
C PHE A 23 7.90 -19.25 5.55
N VAL A 24 8.83 -18.70 6.33
CA VAL A 24 10.16 -18.33 5.82
C VAL A 24 10.99 -19.56 5.44
N GLU A 25 10.93 -20.61 6.24
CA GLU A 25 11.66 -21.87 6.00
C GLU A 25 11.13 -22.62 4.77
N GLU A 26 9.82 -22.56 4.53
CA GLU A 26 9.18 -23.18 3.35
C GLU A 26 9.50 -22.43 2.04
N GLY A 27 9.77 -21.13 2.12
CA GLY A 27 10.02 -20.26 0.96
C GLY A 27 11.43 -19.66 0.98
N SER A 28 11.98 -19.37 -0.19
CA SER A 28 13.28 -18.66 -0.29
C SER A 28 13.07 -17.15 -0.25
N TRP A 29 12.55 -16.62 0.86
CA TRP A 29 12.24 -15.21 1.03
C TRP A 29 13.44 -14.41 1.56
N SER A 30 13.62 -13.21 1.06
CA SER A 30 14.55 -12.20 1.58
C SER A 30 13.88 -11.28 2.59
N ALA A 31 12.59 -11.04 2.40
CA ALA A 31 11.74 -10.33 3.32
C ALA A 31 10.30 -10.90 3.26
N VAL A 32 9.52 -10.69 4.31
CA VAL A 32 8.12 -11.11 4.40
C VAL A 32 7.30 -10.00 5.03
N GLN A 33 6.21 -9.62 4.38
CA GLN A 33 5.18 -8.74 4.92
C GLN A 33 4.08 -9.57 5.57
N LEU A 34 3.72 -9.31 6.81
CA LEU A 34 2.49 -9.84 7.41
C LEU A 34 1.29 -9.04 6.89
N ARG A 35 0.18 -9.71 6.58
CA ARG A 35 -1.06 -9.00 6.25
C ARG A 35 -1.47 -8.06 7.40
N LYS A 36 -1.83 -6.83 7.07
CA LYS A 36 -2.31 -5.86 8.05
C LYS A 36 -3.78 -6.09 8.42
N SER A 37 -4.14 -5.85 9.65
CA SER A 37 -5.50 -5.90 10.17
C SER A 37 -5.74 -4.76 11.15
N VAL A 38 -6.98 -4.28 11.24
CA VAL A 38 -7.35 -3.13 12.05
C VAL A 38 -7.98 -3.57 13.37
N THR A 39 -7.43 -3.12 14.51
CA THR A 39 -7.94 -3.47 15.86
C THR A 39 -9.27 -2.78 16.16
N ASN A 40 -9.39 -1.48 15.89
CA ASN A 40 -10.55 -0.65 16.17
C ASN A 40 -11.59 -0.62 15.03
N VAL A 41 -11.75 -1.74 14.31
CA VAL A 41 -12.56 -1.85 13.08
C VAL A 41 -14.02 -1.43 13.23
N ASN A 42 -14.60 -1.53 14.43
CA ASN A 42 -16.01 -1.24 14.72
C ASN A 42 -16.23 0.14 15.38
N ASN A 43 -15.18 0.94 15.61
CA ASN A 43 -15.30 2.21 16.29
C ASN A 43 -16.12 3.23 15.49
N ASN A 44 -15.91 3.31 14.18
CA ASN A 44 -16.70 4.17 13.30
C ASN A 44 -16.67 3.69 11.83
N PHE A 45 -17.36 4.42 10.95
CA PHE A 45 -17.40 4.14 9.51
C PHE A 45 -16.00 4.18 8.87
N LEU A 46 -15.17 5.16 9.26
CA LEU A 46 -13.85 5.37 8.67
C LEU A 46 -12.89 4.22 9.00
N THR A 47 -12.86 3.75 10.26
CA THR A 47 -12.02 2.62 10.67
C THR A 47 -12.45 1.32 9.98
N SER A 48 -13.75 1.16 9.77
CA SER A 48 -14.30 0.03 9.04
C SER A 48 -13.91 0.05 7.55
N CYS A 49 -13.91 1.22 6.89
CA CYS A 49 -13.44 1.36 5.51
C CYS A 49 -11.93 1.08 5.39
N GLN A 50 -11.13 1.53 6.35
CA GLN A 50 -9.69 1.21 6.39
C GLN A 50 -9.43 -0.28 6.55
N SER A 51 -10.22 -1.00 7.36
CA SER A 51 -10.13 -2.47 7.44
C SER A 51 -10.42 -3.17 6.10
N MET A 52 -11.35 -2.62 5.31
CA MET A 52 -11.65 -3.12 3.97
C MET A 52 -10.52 -2.78 2.98
N GLU A 53 -9.94 -1.59 3.09
CA GLU A 53 -8.77 -1.17 2.31
C GLU A 53 -7.55 -2.07 2.58
N MET A 54 -7.28 -2.44 3.85
CA MET A 54 -6.19 -3.38 4.19
C MET A 54 -6.42 -4.77 3.60
N ALA A 55 -7.67 -5.25 3.60
CA ALA A 55 -8.00 -6.52 2.96
C ALA A 55 -7.86 -6.47 1.43
N TYR A 56 -8.24 -5.35 0.82
CA TYR A 56 -8.04 -5.08 -0.60
C TYR A 56 -6.54 -5.05 -0.96
N ASP A 57 -5.73 -4.27 -0.21
CA ASP A 57 -4.28 -4.21 -0.43
C ASP A 57 -3.62 -5.59 -0.33
N ALA A 58 -3.96 -6.38 0.69
CA ALA A 58 -3.41 -7.71 0.86
C ALA A 58 -3.72 -8.65 -0.32
N ILE A 59 -4.96 -8.64 -0.84
CA ILE A 59 -5.34 -9.42 -2.04
C ILE A 59 -4.58 -8.92 -3.26
N PHE A 60 -4.44 -7.62 -3.42
CA PHE A 60 -3.71 -7.02 -4.51
C PHE A 60 -2.23 -7.42 -4.49
N GLN A 61 -1.59 -7.34 -3.32
CA GLN A 61 -0.21 -7.80 -3.12
C GLN A 61 -0.04 -9.29 -3.41
N TYR A 62 -0.97 -10.11 -2.92
CA TYR A 62 -0.95 -11.55 -3.16
C TYR A 62 -1.08 -11.89 -4.66
N GLY A 63 -1.96 -11.17 -5.37
CA GLY A 63 -2.12 -11.30 -6.81
C GLY A 63 -0.85 -10.93 -7.57
N ARG A 64 -0.22 -9.80 -7.27
CA ARG A 64 1.04 -9.36 -7.87
C ARG A 64 2.17 -10.36 -7.60
N LEU A 65 2.27 -10.85 -6.37
CA LEU A 65 3.25 -11.87 -6.00
C LEU A 65 3.05 -13.15 -6.81
N SER A 66 1.82 -13.61 -6.97
CA SER A 66 1.49 -14.85 -7.68
C SER A 66 1.76 -14.77 -9.18
N VAL A 67 1.56 -13.60 -9.80
CA VAL A 67 1.69 -13.40 -11.26
C VAL A 67 3.09 -12.93 -11.63
N ALA A 68 3.60 -11.91 -10.96
CA ALA A 68 4.84 -11.22 -11.34
C ALA A 68 5.98 -11.40 -10.32
N GLY A 69 5.76 -12.11 -9.22
CA GLY A 69 6.75 -12.23 -8.15
C GLY A 69 7.02 -10.90 -7.41
N VAL A 70 6.08 -9.95 -7.47
CA VAL A 70 6.20 -8.63 -6.86
C VAL A 70 5.31 -8.53 -5.63
N CYS A 71 5.93 -8.26 -4.49
CA CYS A 71 5.27 -7.87 -3.26
C CYS A 71 6.05 -6.72 -2.63
N GLU A 72 5.40 -5.89 -1.84
CA GLU A 72 6.00 -4.72 -1.21
C GLU A 72 5.75 -4.73 0.29
N LEU A 73 6.69 -4.21 1.06
CA LEU A 73 6.59 -3.96 2.49
C LEU A 73 5.60 -2.81 2.76
N ARG A 74 5.05 -2.75 3.98
CA ARG A 74 3.97 -1.81 4.36
C ARG A 74 4.21 -1.12 5.70
N GLY A 75 5.46 -1.03 6.17
CA GLY A 75 5.89 -0.28 7.34
C GLY A 75 5.65 -0.97 8.68
N ASN A 76 4.78 -1.98 8.75
CA ASN A 76 4.46 -2.67 10.00
C ASN A 76 4.29 -4.17 9.75
N GLY A 77 4.89 -5.00 10.62
CA GLY A 77 4.88 -6.46 10.45
C GLY A 77 5.79 -6.93 9.33
N GLU A 78 6.99 -6.37 9.24
CA GLU A 78 7.99 -6.68 8.23
C GLU A 78 9.10 -7.54 8.82
N LEU A 79 9.27 -8.74 8.30
CA LEU A 79 10.42 -9.58 8.62
C LEU A 79 11.43 -9.49 7.48
N ILE A 80 12.66 -9.07 7.79
CA ILE A 80 13.70 -8.82 6.80
C ILE A 80 14.98 -9.54 7.19
N LYS A 81 15.60 -10.20 6.22
CA LYS A 81 16.88 -10.85 6.42
C LYS A 81 17.98 -9.80 6.60
N LYS A 82 18.73 -9.87 7.72
CA LYS A 82 19.67 -8.83 8.14
C LYS A 82 20.78 -8.58 7.12
N ASP A 83 21.35 -9.64 6.57
CA ASP A 83 22.39 -9.55 5.54
C ASP A 83 21.88 -8.82 4.28
N ILE A 84 20.71 -9.18 3.80
CA ILE A 84 20.08 -8.55 2.64
C ILE A 84 19.75 -7.08 2.91
N LEU A 85 19.26 -6.74 4.11
CA LEU A 85 19.01 -5.35 4.50
C LEU A 85 20.29 -4.52 4.44
N LEU A 86 21.39 -5.06 4.96
CA LEU A 86 22.69 -4.37 4.93
C LEU A 86 23.24 -4.24 3.51
N GLU A 87 23.12 -5.27 2.68
CA GLU A 87 23.52 -5.25 1.26
C GLU A 87 22.73 -4.22 0.45
N CYS A 88 21.44 -4.01 0.76
CA CYS A 88 20.62 -2.99 0.13
C CYS A 88 20.85 -1.56 0.67
N GLY A 89 21.79 -1.36 1.62
CA GLY A 89 22.10 -0.05 2.18
C GLY A 89 21.23 0.37 3.36
N SER A 90 20.57 -0.58 4.04
CA SER A 90 19.72 -0.36 5.22
C SER A 90 18.48 0.52 4.95
N PHE A 91 17.87 1.09 5.99
CA PHE A 91 16.76 2.03 5.85
C PHE A 91 17.27 3.38 5.33
N ASN A 92 16.50 3.99 4.44
CA ASN A 92 16.82 5.29 3.85
C ASN A 92 16.19 6.41 4.68
N GLU A 93 17.01 7.22 5.34
CA GLU A 93 16.55 8.34 6.17
C GLU A 93 16.04 9.54 5.34
N ASP A 94 16.33 9.55 4.03
CA ASP A 94 15.94 10.61 3.09
C ASP A 94 14.58 10.37 2.41
N THR A 95 13.79 9.42 2.91
CA THR A 95 12.45 9.14 2.41
C THR A 95 11.38 9.33 3.48
N VAL A 96 10.14 9.61 3.06
CA VAL A 96 8.99 9.69 4.00
C VAL A 96 8.30 8.34 4.22
N THR A 97 8.63 7.32 3.41
CA THR A 97 8.14 5.94 3.52
C THR A 97 9.31 4.98 3.25
N ASP A 98 9.98 4.60 4.31
CA ASP A 98 11.15 3.73 4.29
C ASP A 98 10.82 2.30 3.83
N ASP A 99 9.63 1.82 4.10
CA ASP A 99 9.06 0.55 3.68
C ASP A 99 8.94 0.43 2.15
N LEU A 100 8.35 1.44 1.51
CA LEU A 100 8.17 1.47 0.06
C LEU A 100 9.51 1.66 -0.68
N ASP A 101 10.40 2.48 -0.14
CA ASP A 101 11.75 2.68 -0.64
C ASP A 101 12.55 1.36 -0.58
N LEU A 102 12.58 0.72 0.59
CA LEU A 102 13.27 -0.55 0.79
C LEU A 102 12.70 -1.65 -0.11
N SER A 103 11.37 -1.71 -0.27
CA SER A 103 10.72 -2.68 -1.16
C SER A 103 11.26 -2.60 -2.58
N LEU A 104 11.34 -1.39 -3.13
CA LEU A 104 11.81 -1.21 -4.50
C LEU A 104 13.31 -1.56 -4.63
N ARG A 105 14.15 -1.16 -3.68
CA ARG A 105 15.58 -1.55 -3.65
C ARG A 105 15.77 -3.08 -3.55
N LEU A 106 14.98 -3.76 -2.71
CA LEU A 106 15.00 -5.22 -2.61
C LEU A 106 14.61 -5.88 -3.94
N LEU A 107 13.54 -5.42 -4.60
CA LEU A 107 13.11 -5.94 -5.89
C LEU A 107 14.16 -5.70 -6.98
N LEU A 108 14.78 -4.52 -7.02
CA LEU A 108 15.84 -4.19 -7.97
C LEU A 108 17.11 -5.03 -7.74
N SER A 109 17.40 -5.43 -6.50
CA SER A 109 18.46 -6.38 -6.17
C SER A 109 18.09 -7.85 -6.38
N LYS A 110 16.91 -8.13 -6.96
CA LYS A 110 16.33 -9.47 -7.19
C LYS A 110 16.02 -10.24 -5.90
N SER A 111 15.87 -9.55 -4.81
CA SER A 111 15.42 -10.13 -3.55
C SER A 111 13.92 -10.42 -3.59
N ARG A 112 13.50 -11.54 -3.00
CA ARG A 112 12.11 -11.98 -3.00
C ARG A 112 11.41 -11.51 -1.74
N ILE A 113 10.31 -10.80 -1.90
CA ILE A 113 9.44 -10.38 -0.80
C ILE A 113 8.18 -11.25 -0.83
N GLY A 114 7.88 -11.92 0.29
CA GLY A 114 6.66 -12.71 0.47
C GLY A 114 5.59 -11.96 1.23
N ILE A 115 4.37 -12.47 1.21
CA ILE A 115 3.28 -12.00 2.06
C ILE A 115 2.71 -13.17 2.86
N LEU A 116 2.70 -13.06 4.19
CA LEU A 116 2.03 -14.01 5.06
C LEU A 116 0.60 -13.55 5.31
N TRP A 117 -0.37 -14.39 4.87
CA TRP A 117 -1.79 -14.05 4.98
C TRP A 117 -2.29 -14.07 6.42
N ASP A 118 -1.98 -15.13 7.16
CA ASP A 118 -2.34 -15.31 8.57
C ASP A 118 -1.19 -15.94 9.36
N PRO A 119 -0.95 -15.49 10.58
CA PRO A 119 -1.66 -14.45 11.32
C PRO A 119 -1.30 -13.04 10.82
N PRO A 120 -2.22 -12.07 10.98
CA PRO A 120 -1.93 -10.68 10.63
C PRO A 120 -1.09 -9.98 11.70
N VAL A 121 -0.42 -8.88 11.32
CA VAL A 121 -0.09 -7.80 12.25
C VAL A 121 -1.31 -6.91 12.40
N MET A 122 -1.66 -6.56 13.63
CA MET A 122 -2.81 -5.73 13.95
C MET A 122 -2.33 -4.34 14.38
N GLU A 123 -2.99 -3.29 13.88
CA GLU A 123 -2.69 -1.87 14.14
C GLU A 123 -3.98 -1.07 14.31
N GLU A 124 -3.89 0.14 14.84
CA GLU A 124 -5.03 1.04 14.93
C GLU A 124 -5.24 1.82 13.62
N ALA A 125 -6.47 1.81 13.11
CA ALA A 125 -6.88 2.75 12.07
C ALA A 125 -7.14 4.15 12.64
N VAL A 126 -6.89 5.18 11.84
CA VAL A 126 -7.21 6.55 12.22
C VAL A 126 -8.72 6.80 12.23
N GLU A 127 -9.21 7.55 13.22
CA GLU A 127 -10.64 7.70 13.49
C GLU A 127 -11.26 8.95 12.90
N ASN A 128 -10.46 9.87 12.35
CA ASN A 128 -10.93 11.13 11.79
C ASN A 128 -10.31 11.45 10.44
N LEU A 129 -11.02 12.26 9.65
CA LEU A 129 -10.62 12.61 8.28
C LEU A 129 -9.30 13.39 8.23
N THR A 130 -9.04 14.26 9.19
CA THR A 130 -7.81 15.07 9.21
C THR A 130 -6.57 14.17 9.35
N ALA A 131 -6.61 13.22 10.28
CA ALA A 131 -5.55 12.24 10.47
C ALA A 131 -5.41 11.34 9.24
N LEU A 132 -6.55 10.90 8.66
CA LEU A 132 -6.54 10.11 7.43
C LEU A 132 -5.85 10.85 6.30
N PHE A 133 -6.24 12.07 5.98
CA PHE A 133 -5.64 12.85 4.90
C PHE A 133 -4.15 13.10 5.14
N SER A 134 -3.74 13.39 6.37
CA SER A 134 -2.32 13.57 6.72
C SER A 134 -1.52 12.28 6.47
N GLN A 135 -2.06 11.13 6.87
CA GLN A 135 -1.43 9.82 6.66
C GLN A 135 -1.35 9.47 5.17
N ARG A 136 -2.45 9.64 4.42
CA ARG A 136 -2.53 9.32 2.98
C ARG A 136 -1.65 10.25 2.13
N GLN A 137 -1.52 11.53 2.50
CA GLN A 137 -0.57 12.43 1.83
C GLN A 137 0.86 11.94 1.98
N ARG A 138 1.27 11.52 3.17
CA ARG A 138 2.60 10.95 3.41
C ARG A 138 2.84 9.68 2.57
N TRP A 139 1.86 8.77 2.52
CA TRP A 139 1.95 7.56 1.71
C TRP A 139 2.02 7.85 0.21
N ALA A 140 1.25 8.80 -0.28
CA ALA A 140 1.31 9.22 -1.69
C ALA A 140 2.65 9.89 -2.03
N GLU A 141 3.17 10.75 -1.12
CA GLU A 141 4.46 11.42 -1.29
C GLU A 141 5.61 10.40 -1.40
N GLY A 142 5.71 9.48 -0.43
CA GLY A 142 6.75 8.45 -0.49
C GLY A 142 6.59 7.49 -1.65
N GLY A 143 5.35 7.13 -1.99
CA GLY A 143 5.06 6.29 -3.13
C GLY A 143 5.47 6.92 -4.48
N LEU A 144 5.26 8.22 -4.66
CA LEU A 144 5.75 8.97 -5.83
C LEU A 144 7.28 9.11 -5.79
N GLN A 145 7.83 9.49 -4.62
CA GLN A 145 9.25 9.72 -4.45
C GLN A 145 10.09 8.53 -4.92
N ARG A 146 9.78 7.31 -4.47
CA ARG A 146 10.56 6.11 -4.82
C ARG A 146 10.65 5.86 -6.33
N PHE A 147 9.58 6.15 -7.09
CA PHE A 147 9.60 5.99 -8.54
C PHE A 147 10.41 7.07 -9.23
N PHE A 148 10.46 8.28 -8.70
CA PHE A 148 11.35 9.31 -9.20
C PHE A 148 12.81 9.04 -8.86
N ASP A 149 13.08 8.54 -7.66
CA ASP A 149 14.45 8.25 -7.19
C ASP A 149 15.05 7.00 -7.89
N TYR A 150 14.24 6.00 -8.25
CA TYR A 150 14.70 4.72 -8.81
C TYR A 150 14.19 4.40 -10.22
N GLY A 151 13.49 5.31 -10.89
CA GLY A 151 12.90 5.06 -12.22
C GLY A 151 13.92 4.64 -13.28
N ASP A 152 15.07 5.29 -13.35
CA ASP A 152 16.15 4.92 -14.26
C ASP A 152 16.71 3.53 -13.95
N GLN A 153 16.85 3.19 -12.68
CA GLN A 153 17.31 1.87 -12.26
C GLN A 153 16.27 0.79 -12.60
N LEU A 154 14.98 1.08 -12.46
CA LEU A 154 13.91 0.17 -12.85
C LEU A 154 13.99 -0.17 -14.35
N LEU A 155 14.31 0.80 -15.20
CA LEU A 155 14.43 0.59 -16.64
C LEU A 155 15.72 -0.16 -17.03
N THR A 156 16.84 0.13 -16.36
CA THR A 156 18.19 -0.38 -16.73
C THR A 156 18.55 -1.69 -16.05
N THR A 157 18.06 -1.97 -14.83
CA THR A 157 18.39 -3.19 -14.08
C THR A 157 17.83 -4.44 -14.77
N LYS A 158 18.60 -5.53 -14.76
CA LYS A 158 18.20 -6.83 -15.34
C LYS A 158 17.33 -7.64 -14.37
N ILE A 159 16.21 -7.11 -13.95
CA ILE A 159 15.13 -7.86 -13.31
C ILE A 159 14.22 -8.48 -14.37
N ASP A 160 13.33 -9.40 -13.95
CA ASP A 160 12.39 -10.04 -14.86
C ASP A 160 11.52 -9.01 -15.59
N ASN A 161 11.24 -9.24 -16.88
CA ASN A 161 10.40 -8.35 -17.68
C ASN A 161 8.97 -8.25 -17.14
N LEU A 162 8.45 -9.32 -16.55
CA LEU A 162 7.11 -9.32 -15.94
C LEU A 162 7.10 -8.47 -14.66
N GLN A 163 8.18 -8.52 -13.86
CA GLN A 163 8.34 -7.62 -12.71
C GLN A 163 8.45 -6.16 -13.13
N LYS A 164 9.23 -5.85 -14.19
CA LYS A 164 9.30 -4.48 -14.75
C LYS A 164 7.93 -3.99 -15.20
N PHE A 165 7.21 -4.85 -15.93
CA PHE A 165 5.87 -4.52 -16.40
C PHE A 165 4.93 -4.26 -15.24
N ASP A 166 4.90 -5.14 -14.24
CA ASP A 166 4.07 -4.98 -13.04
C ASP A 166 4.36 -3.67 -12.31
N LEU A 167 5.63 -3.40 -12.00
CA LEU A 167 6.04 -2.18 -11.28
C LEU A 167 5.69 -0.91 -12.06
N THR A 168 5.96 -0.90 -13.38
CA THR A 168 5.66 0.25 -14.24
C THR A 168 4.16 0.45 -14.39
N PHE A 169 3.41 -0.63 -14.64
CA PHE A 169 1.96 -0.58 -14.80
C PHE A 169 1.26 -0.20 -13.50
N PHE A 170 1.72 -0.73 -12.38
CA PHE A 170 1.26 -0.31 -11.05
C PHE A 170 1.46 1.19 -10.82
N PHE A 171 2.64 1.72 -11.15
CA PHE A 171 2.90 3.15 -11.04
C PHE A 171 1.94 3.99 -11.90
N ILE A 172 1.72 3.58 -13.15
CA ILE A 172 0.80 4.28 -14.06
C ILE A 172 -0.63 4.25 -13.51
N LEU A 173 -1.12 3.09 -13.06
CA LEU A 173 -2.48 2.97 -12.56
C LEU A 173 -2.67 3.64 -11.21
N GLN A 174 -1.73 3.48 -10.28
CA GLN A 174 -1.85 3.98 -8.92
C GLN A 174 -1.64 5.49 -8.82
N TYR A 175 -0.69 6.04 -9.58
CA TYR A 175 -0.29 7.46 -9.50
C TYR A 175 -0.62 8.23 -10.76
N GLY A 176 -0.31 7.70 -11.92
CA GLY A 176 -0.52 8.37 -13.20
C GLY A 176 -1.99 8.58 -13.53
N LEU A 177 -2.80 7.53 -13.41
CA LEU A 177 -4.22 7.59 -13.75
C LEU A 177 -5.00 8.60 -12.89
N PRO A 178 -4.87 8.67 -11.55
CA PRO A 178 -5.52 9.73 -10.76
C PRO A 178 -5.13 11.14 -11.18
N ILE A 179 -3.84 11.38 -11.47
CA ILE A 179 -3.35 12.69 -11.89
C ILE A 179 -3.96 13.08 -13.25
N ILE A 180 -3.87 12.19 -14.25
CA ILE A 180 -4.39 12.44 -15.59
C ILE A 180 -5.92 12.60 -15.56
N SER A 181 -6.63 11.75 -14.82
CA SER A 181 -8.09 11.82 -14.70
C SER A 181 -8.56 13.10 -14.02
N MET A 182 -7.83 13.60 -13.02
CA MET A 182 -8.15 14.87 -12.37
C MET A 182 -7.91 16.06 -13.33
N LEU A 183 -6.83 16.06 -14.07
CA LEU A 183 -6.55 17.10 -15.09
C LEU A 183 -7.60 17.08 -16.21
N ASP A 184 -7.96 15.88 -16.69
CA ASP A 184 -9.00 15.70 -17.71
C ASP A 184 -10.36 16.22 -17.21
N LEU A 185 -10.74 15.90 -15.97
CA LEU A 185 -11.98 16.39 -15.36
C LEU A 185 -11.99 17.93 -15.25
N ILE A 186 -10.88 18.55 -14.80
CA ILE A 186 -10.78 20.01 -14.71
C ILE A 186 -10.89 20.65 -16.08
N LEU A 187 -10.19 20.12 -17.09
CA LEU A 187 -10.26 20.62 -18.46
C LEU A 187 -11.63 20.43 -19.08
N SER A 188 -12.27 19.30 -18.86
CA SER A 188 -13.64 19.03 -19.36
C SER A 188 -14.66 20.01 -18.80
N ILE A 189 -14.58 20.34 -17.51
CA ILE A 189 -15.43 21.37 -16.90
C ILE A 189 -15.15 22.76 -17.52
N ALA A 190 -13.87 23.11 -17.69
CA ALA A 190 -13.48 24.42 -18.23
C ALA A 190 -13.88 24.60 -19.70
N LEU A 191 -13.85 23.53 -20.49
CA LEU A 191 -14.15 23.54 -21.94
C LEU A 191 -15.61 23.14 -22.24
N VAL A 192 -16.38 22.74 -21.23
CA VAL A 192 -17.76 22.23 -21.36
C VAL A 192 -17.83 20.99 -22.26
N GLU A 193 -16.83 20.11 -22.15
CA GLU A 193 -16.71 18.87 -22.91
C GLU A 193 -16.78 17.64 -21.98
N SER A 194 -16.94 16.45 -22.53
CA SER A 194 -16.91 15.21 -21.77
C SER A 194 -15.46 14.79 -21.44
N PRO A 195 -15.19 14.29 -20.23
CA PRO A 195 -13.86 13.74 -19.89
C PRO A 195 -13.48 12.60 -20.85
N ILE A 196 -12.23 12.58 -21.30
CA ILE A 196 -11.72 11.58 -22.27
C ILE A 196 -11.37 10.27 -21.53
N TYR A 197 -10.80 10.38 -20.32
CA TYR A 197 -10.28 9.22 -19.58
C TYR A 197 -11.32 8.53 -18.67
N TRP A 198 -12.59 8.96 -18.70
CA TRP A 198 -13.63 8.35 -17.88
C TRP A 198 -13.80 6.84 -18.08
N PRO A 199 -13.65 6.23 -19.30
CA PRO A 199 -13.80 4.79 -19.44
C PRO A 199 -12.70 4.01 -18.73
N VAL A 200 -11.45 4.52 -18.78
CA VAL A 200 -10.29 3.91 -18.11
C VAL A 200 -10.46 4.01 -16.59
N SER A 201 -10.85 5.19 -16.10
CA SER A 201 -11.11 5.43 -14.67
C SER A 201 -12.24 4.55 -14.15
N LEU A 202 -13.34 4.41 -14.90
CA LEU A 202 -14.46 3.54 -14.56
C LEU A 202 -14.03 2.07 -14.52
N THR A 203 -13.21 1.64 -15.49
CA THR A 203 -12.69 0.27 -15.52
C THR A 203 -11.81 0.00 -14.30
N ALA A 204 -10.88 0.90 -13.98
CA ALA A 204 -10.01 0.78 -12.80
C ALA A 204 -10.84 0.75 -11.50
N PHE A 205 -11.87 1.60 -11.40
CA PHE A 205 -12.78 1.65 -10.26
C PHE A 205 -13.58 0.35 -10.11
N THR A 206 -14.06 -0.20 -11.22
CA THR A 206 -14.81 -1.48 -11.24
C THR A 206 -13.91 -2.65 -10.82
N LEU A 207 -12.70 -2.73 -11.34
CA LEU A 207 -11.73 -3.75 -10.96
C LEU A 207 -11.34 -3.63 -9.47
N SER A 208 -11.18 -2.42 -8.96
CA SER A 208 -10.96 -2.17 -7.54
C SER A 208 -12.14 -2.63 -6.69
N GLY A 209 -13.37 -2.43 -7.17
CA GLY A 209 -14.60 -2.93 -6.52
C GLY A 209 -14.64 -4.46 -6.45
N ILE A 210 -14.26 -5.13 -7.53
CA ILE A 210 -14.17 -6.60 -7.58
C ILE A 210 -13.10 -7.11 -6.59
N ALA A 211 -11.93 -6.50 -6.59
CA ALA A 211 -10.85 -6.88 -5.68
C ALA A 211 -11.20 -6.60 -4.20
N LEU A 212 -11.88 -5.48 -3.93
CA LEU A 212 -12.39 -5.15 -2.60
C LEU A 212 -13.45 -6.17 -2.13
N PHE A 213 -14.40 -6.54 -3.00
CA PHE A 213 -15.40 -7.57 -2.71
C PHE A 213 -14.73 -8.92 -2.42
N TYR A 214 -13.77 -9.33 -3.24
CA TYR A 214 -13.03 -10.57 -3.06
C TYR A 214 -12.24 -10.56 -1.75
N GLY A 215 -11.47 -9.48 -1.47
CA GLY A 215 -10.73 -9.31 -0.23
C GLY A 215 -11.60 -9.33 1.02
N ALA A 216 -12.78 -8.68 0.95
CA ALA A 216 -13.76 -8.71 2.03
C ALA A 216 -14.32 -10.12 2.29
N SER A 217 -14.44 -10.93 1.24
CA SER A 217 -15.01 -12.28 1.29
C SER A 217 -14.01 -13.35 1.74
N CYS A 218 -12.72 -13.12 1.58
CA CYS A 218 -11.68 -14.07 1.99
C CYS A 218 -11.72 -14.32 3.50
N LYS A 219 -11.60 -15.61 3.85
CA LYS A 219 -11.40 -16.00 5.26
C LYS A 219 -10.06 -15.48 5.74
N ARG A 220 -10.05 -14.87 6.91
CA ARG A 220 -8.86 -14.29 7.52
C ARG A 220 -8.98 -14.22 9.03
N GLU A 221 -7.84 -14.31 9.69
CA GLU A 221 -7.73 -14.10 11.13
C GLU A 221 -7.71 -12.60 11.48
N GLY A 222 -7.92 -12.28 12.75
CA GLY A 222 -7.95 -10.90 13.27
C GLY A 222 -9.34 -10.27 13.23
N PRO A 223 -9.45 -9.03 13.72
CA PRO A 223 -10.72 -8.31 13.74
C PRO A 223 -11.25 -8.08 12.32
N VAL A 224 -12.55 -8.28 12.17
CA VAL A 224 -13.28 -8.03 10.92
C VAL A 224 -14.56 -7.25 11.23
N SER A 225 -14.95 -6.39 10.30
CA SER A 225 -16.21 -5.66 10.45
C SER A 225 -17.40 -6.62 10.58
N GLU A 226 -18.24 -6.40 11.56
CA GLU A 226 -19.44 -7.21 11.82
C GLU A 226 -20.44 -7.16 10.65
N ASN A 227 -20.59 -6.01 10.03
CA ASN A 227 -21.53 -5.80 8.92
C ASN A 227 -20.81 -5.80 7.56
N ARG A 228 -20.59 -6.97 6.97
CA ARG A 228 -20.02 -7.11 5.62
C ARG A 228 -21.12 -7.30 4.58
N ASN A 229 -22.02 -6.34 4.45
CA ASN A 229 -23.04 -6.33 3.42
C ASN A 229 -22.59 -5.59 2.16
N LEU A 230 -23.33 -5.78 1.06
CA LEU A 230 -23.00 -5.15 -0.22
C LEU A 230 -22.94 -3.62 -0.13
N LEU A 231 -23.84 -3.00 0.63
CA LEU A 231 -23.85 -1.55 0.84
C LEU A 231 -22.54 -1.07 1.45
N LYS A 232 -22.00 -1.77 2.45
CA LYS A 232 -20.72 -1.42 3.09
C LYS A 232 -19.56 -1.56 2.13
N ILE A 233 -19.57 -2.57 1.25
CA ILE A 233 -18.56 -2.74 0.21
C ILE A 233 -18.62 -1.57 -0.78
N LEU A 234 -19.81 -1.18 -1.23
CA LEU A 234 -20.00 -0.02 -2.11
C LEU A 234 -19.55 1.29 -1.46
N LEU A 235 -19.90 1.50 -0.19
CA LEU A 235 -19.44 2.68 0.56
C LEU A 235 -17.92 2.68 0.77
N SER A 236 -17.30 1.51 0.98
CA SER A 236 -15.84 1.40 1.05
C SER A 236 -15.17 1.67 -0.31
N LEU A 237 -15.83 1.31 -1.41
CA LEU A 237 -15.35 1.68 -2.75
C LEU A 237 -15.43 3.20 -2.97
N VAL A 238 -16.53 3.85 -2.54
CA VAL A 238 -16.62 5.33 -2.53
C VAL A 238 -15.54 5.94 -1.64
N TYR A 239 -15.30 5.36 -0.45
CA TYR A 239 -14.18 5.79 0.42
C TYR A 239 -12.84 5.71 -0.33
N LEU A 240 -12.53 4.64 -1.06
CA LEU A 240 -11.27 4.50 -1.81
C LEU A 240 -11.08 5.60 -2.86
N SER A 241 -12.15 6.26 -3.33
CA SER A 241 -12.05 7.36 -4.28
C SER A 241 -11.29 8.59 -3.74
N HIS A 242 -11.04 8.67 -2.41
CA HIS A 242 -10.20 9.73 -1.85
C HIS A 242 -8.79 9.77 -2.45
N TRP A 243 -8.27 8.63 -2.94
CA TRP A 243 -6.97 8.58 -3.62
C TRP A 243 -6.92 9.42 -4.89
N PHE A 244 -8.07 9.57 -5.60
CA PHE A 244 -8.18 10.48 -6.77
C PHE A 244 -8.06 11.96 -6.40
N LEU A 245 -8.19 12.32 -5.13
CA LEU A 245 -7.96 13.68 -4.62
C LEU A 245 -6.55 13.82 -4.02
N VAL A 246 -6.13 12.84 -3.23
CA VAL A 246 -4.87 12.89 -2.49
C VAL A 246 -3.66 12.85 -3.42
N ILE A 247 -3.66 11.93 -4.41
CA ILE A 247 -2.49 11.74 -5.28
C ILE A 247 -2.23 12.97 -6.17
N PRO A 248 -3.21 13.55 -6.89
CA PRO A 248 -3.00 14.77 -7.66
C PRO A 248 -2.60 15.96 -6.79
N TRP A 249 -3.19 16.11 -5.61
CA TRP A 249 -2.81 17.14 -4.65
C TRP A 249 -1.34 17.04 -4.24
N VAL A 250 -0.89 15.83 -3.88
CA VAL A 250 0.50 15.58 -3.49
C VAL A 250 1.45 15.79 -4.66
N ALA A 251 1.12 15.30 -5.85
CA ALA A 251 1.93 15.51 -7.06
C ALA A 251 2.09 16.99 -7.37
N MET A 252 1.02 17.79 -7.30
CA MET A 252 1.06 19.25 -7.46
C MET A 252 1.94 19.90 -6.39
N LYS A 253 1.76 19.52 -5.13
CA LYS A 253 2.57 20.05 -4.01
C LYS A 253 4.06 19.75 -4.19
N MET A 254 4.42 18.52 -4.57
CA MET A 254 5.81 18.12 -4.83
C MET A 254 6.43 18.86 -6.02
N SER A 255 5.61 19.23 -7.02
CA SER A 255 6.08 19.98 -8.21
C SER A 255 6.35 21.47 -7.91
N ILE A 256 5.66 22.05 -6.93
CA ILE A 256 5.75 23.50 -6.62
C ILE A 256 6.74 23.76 -5.48
N PHE A 257 6.77 22.89 -4.49
CA PHE A 257 7.56 23.11 -3.27
C PHE A 257 8.77 22.16 -3.24
N PRO A 258 9.96 22.67 -2.84
CA PRO A 258 11.13 21.82 -2.69
C PRO A 258 10.88 20.75 -1.63
N LYS A 259 11.44 19.58 -1.87
CA LYS A 259 11.36 18.41 -0.97
C LYS A 259 11.74 18.80 0.46
N LYS A 260 10.80 18.70 1.39
CA LYS A 260 11.05 18.79 2.83
C LYS A 260 10.71 17.45 3.44
N ILE A 261 11.73 16.73 3.90
CA ILE A 261 11.54 15.50 4.66
C ILE A 261 11.04 15.89 6.05
N LEU A 262 9.72 15.94 6.21
CA LEU A 262 9.08 16.21 7.49
C LEU A 262 8.20 14.99 7.82
N TRP A 263 8.79 14.06 8.57
CA TRP A 263 8.00 12.98 9.13
C TRP A 263 7.06 13.53 10.21
N LYS A 264 5.75 13.36 9.99
CA LYS A 264 4.71 13.73 10.95
C LYS A 264 4.10 12.47 11.54
N LYS A 265 4.18 12.33 12.86
CA LYS A 265 3.56 11.22 13.59
C LYS A 265 2.05 11.20 13.32
N THR A 266 1.51 10.03 13.00
CA THR A 266 0.06 9.79 12.98
C THR A 266 -0.44 9.77 14.43
N LEU A 267 -1.49 10.54 14.71
CA LEU A 267 -2.11 10.55 16.04
C LEU A 267 -3.16 9.45 16.11
N HIS A 268 -2.95 8.50 17.01
CA HIS A 268 -3.90 7.48 17.40
C HIS A 268 -4.52 7.84 18.74
N THR A 269 -5.78 7.45 18.96
CA THR A 269 -6.52 7.79 20.19
C THR A 269 -6.07 6.94 21.36
N GLY A 270 -5.37 5.85 21.11
CA GLY A 270 -4.86 4.91 22.11
C GLY A 270 -6.00 4.17 22.83
N VAL A 271 -6.12 2.87 22.72
CA VAL A 271 -7.00 2.04 23.55
C VAL A 271 -6.18 1.35 24.62
#